data_9beb1ba9f5ade6a20c38b76e6d186da2
#
_entry.id   9beb1ba9f5ade6a20c38b76e6d186da2
#
_cell.length_a   1.000
_cell.length_b   1.000
_cell.length_c   1.000
_cell.angle_alpha   90.00
_cell.angle_beta   90.00
_cell.angle_gamma   90.00
#
_symmetry.space_group_name_H-M   'P 1'
#
loop_
_entity.id
_entity.type
_entity.pdbx_description
1 polymer ?
#
loop_
_entity_poly.entity_id
_entity_poly.type
_entity_poly.pdbx_seq_one_letter_code
_entity_poly.pdbx_strand_id
1 'polypeptide(L)'
;RWSKTDLGLLITRLYSFGSVAPINSVDFVADMISSTDFNILVKFLPNIYEHNTLESLEPLQQVENLVITGESDRVVPPAKSEAIIERVPGAEFVVFAESGHMVTIERHKEVNELLAGFVDRVIERLDHRED
;
A
#
# COMPACT_ATOMS: atom_id res chain seq x y z
N ARG A 1 19.81 -7.61 -17.17
CA ARG A 1 19.68 -6.23 -16.66
C ARG A 1 18.59 -5.56 -17.46
N TRP A 2 17.38 -5.56 -16.95
CA TRP A 2 16.32 -4.67 -17.41
C TRP A 2 16.76 -3.28 -17.01
N SER A 3 17.63 -2.72 -17.83
CA SER A 3 18.17 -1.41 -17.54
C SER A 3 17.08 -0.36 -17.77
N LYS A 4 17.23 0.76 -17.14
CA LYS A 4 16.80 2.12 -17.41
C LYS A 4 16.36 2.36 -18.86
N THR A 5 15.41 1.55 -19.35
CA THR A 5 14.78 1.77 -20.64
C THR A 5 13.57 2.65 -20.37
N ASP A 6 13.27 3.58 -21.24
CA ASP A 6 12.06 4.41 -21.21
C ASP A 6 10.80 3.54 -20.98
N LEU A 7 10.81 2.30 -21.45
CA LEU A 7 9.75 1.34 -21.26
C LEU A 7 9.62 0.87 -19.80
N GLY A 8 10.73 0.56 -19.11
CA GLY A 8 10.72 0.16 -17.69
C GLY A 8 10.19 1.28 -16.81
N LEU A 9 10.65 2.51 -17.07
CA LEU A 9 10.17 3.70 -16.39
C LEU A 9 8.67 3.93 -16.65
N LEU A 10 8.23 3.80 -17.88
CA LEU A 10 6.83 3.95 -18.27
C LEU A 10 5.93 2.91 -17.57
N ILE A 11 6.34 1.63 -17.54
CA ILE A 11 5.60 0.57 -16.88
C ILE A 11 5.52 0.86 -15.37
N THR A 12 6.64 1.21 -14.72
CA THR A 12 6.65 1.59 -13.30
C THR A 12 5.69 2.75 -13.05
N ARG A 13 5.75 3.79 -13.89
CA ARG A 13 4.87 4.95 -13.79
C ARG A 13 3.39 4.57 -13.89
N LEU A 14 3.03 3.74 -14.87
CA LEU A 14 1.64 3.39 -15.16
C LEU A 14 1.01 2.45 -14.13
N TYR A 15 1.80 1.53 -13.57
CA TYR A 15 1.27 0.51 -12.66
C TYR A 15 1.45 0.86 -11.19
N SER A 16 2.57 1.50 -10.83
CA SER A 16 2.92 1.71 -9.43
C SER A 16 2.51 3.09 -8.89
N PHE A 17 2.24 4.07 -9.77
CA PHE A 17 1.99 5.44 -9.35
C PHE A 17 0.68 6.01 -9.88
N GLY A 18 0.11 6.93 -9.11
CA GLY A 18 -1.02 7.76 -9.53
C GLY A 18 -0.59 8.93 -10.44
N SER A 19 -1.55 9.78 -10.80
CA SER A 19 -1.34 10.85 -11.79
C SER A 19 -0.35 11.94 -11.35
N VAL A 20 -0.23 12.19 -10.05
CA VAL A 20 0.51 13.32 -9.47
C VAL A 20 1.91 12.98 -8.96
N ALA A 21 2.37 11.76 -9.13
CA ALA A 21 3.66 11.33 -8.60
C ALA A 21 4.85 12.08 -9.23
N PRO A 22 5.81 12.58 -8.43
CA PRO A 22 7.02 13.21 -8.92
C PRO A 22 7.88 12.23 -9.73
N ILE A 23 8.49 12.70 -10.82
CA ILE A 23 9.32 11.85 -11.69
C ILE A 23 10.49 11.21 -10.92
N ASN A 24 11.10 11.91 -9.96
CA ASN A 24 12.20 11.41 -9.17
C ASN A 24 11.78 10.20 -8.31
N SER A 25 10.54 10.15 -7.83
CA SER A 25 10.00 9.01 -7.09
C SER A 25 9.79 7.80 -8.01
N VAL A 26 9.34 8.06 -9.24
CA VAL A 26 9.18 7.00 -10.27
C VAL A 26 10.55 6.41 -10.65
N ASP A 27 11.56 7.27 -10.88
CA ASP A 27 12.94 6.87 -11.16
C ASP A 27 13.51 5.99 -10.04
N PHE A 28 13.33 6.42 -8.79
CA PHE A 28 13.80 5.69 -7.62
C PHE A 28 13.21 4.27 -7.54
N VAL A 29 11.90 4.14 -7.71
CA VAL A 29 11.21 2.84 -7.67
C VAL A 29 11.57 1.99 -8.89
N ALA A 30 11.70 2.59 -10.07
CA ALA A 30 12.15 1.88 -11.27
C ALA A 30 13.58 1.33 -11.11
N ASP A 31 14.48 2.08 -10.48
CA ASP A 31 15.84 1.62 -10.16
C ASP A 31 15.81 0.46 -9.16
N MET A 32 14.96 0.50 -8.13
CA MET A 32 14.78 -0.61 -7.17
C MET A 32 14.28 -1.88 -7.87
N ILE A 33 13.24 -1.77 -8.70
CA ILE A 33 12.70 -2.91 -9.45
C ILE A 33 13.76 -3.48 -10.39
N SER A 34 14.49 -2.63 -11.11
CA SER A 34 15.51 -3.05 -12.07
C SER A 34 16.74 -3.70 -11.42
N SER A 35 16.98 -3.42 -10.14
CA SER A 35 18.06 -4.03 -9.36
C SER A 35 17.70 -5.44 -8.87
N THR A 36 16.43 -5.82 -8.90
CA THR A 36 15.98 -7.15 -8.48
C THR A 36 16.22 -8.19 -9.58
N ASP A 37 16.71 -9.36 -9.20
CA ASP A 37 16.90 -10.47 -10.15
C ASP A 37 15.53 -10.92 -10.69
N PHE A 38 15.39 -10.87 -12.01
CA PHE A 38 14.16 -11.26 -12.71
C PHE A 38 13.71 -12.68 -12.38
N ASN A 39 14.66 -13.62 -12.19
CA ASN A 39 14.33 -14.99 -11.80
C ASN A 39 13.65 -15.07 -10.43
N ILE A 40 14.02 -14.20 -9.51
CA ILE A 40 13.37 -14.10 -8.20
C ILE A 40 11.94 -13.61 -8.38
N LEU A 41 11.72 -12.56 -9.16
CA LEU A 41 10.38 -12.04 -9.44
C LEU A 41 9.47 -13.10 -10.07
N VAL A 42 9.94 -13.80 -11.11
CA VAL A 42 9.16 -14.84 -11.79
C VAL A 42 8.78 -15.98 -10.85
N LYS A 43 9.67 -16.39 -9.95
CA LYS A 43 9.40 -17.46 -8.98
C LYS A 43 8.45 -17.00 -7.86
N PHE A 44 8.43 -15.73 -7.54
CA PHE A 44 7.59 -15.18 -6.47
C PHE A 44 6.17 -14.85 -6.94
N LEU A 45 5.99 -14.43 -8.19
CA LEU A 45 4.69 -14.01 -8.73
C LEU A 45 3.57 -15.04 -8.55
N PRO A 46 3.75 -16.33 -8.82
CA PRO A 46 2.69 -17.32 -8.59
C PRO A 46 2.22 -17.34 -7.13
N ASN A 47 3.16 -17.30 -6.17
CA ASN A 47 2.83 -17.30 -4.76
C ASN A 47 2.03 -16.05 -4.35
N ILE A 48 2.34 -14.88 -4.94
CA ILE A 48 1.59 -13.65 -4.68
C ILE A 48 0.16 -13.75 -5.24
N TYR A 49 -0.01 -14.31 -6.43
CA TYR A 49 -1.34 -14.46 -7.06
C TYR A 49 -2.23 -15.48 -6.34
N GLU A 50 -1.65 -16.57 -5.82
CA GLU A 50 -2.36 -17.61 -5.10
C GLU A 50 -2.58 -17.26 -3.62
N HIS A 51 -1.86 -16.26 -3.11
CA HIS A 51 -1.94 -15.86 -1.70
C HIS A 51 -3.33 -15.28 -1.38
N ASN A 52 -4.02 -15.95 -0.47
CA ASN A 52 -5.29 -15.49 0.07
C ASN A 52 -5.39 -15.86 1.56
N THR A 53 -5.31 -14.85 2.41
CA THR A 53 -5.39 -14.98 3.88
C THR A 53 -6.57 -14.20 4.47
N LEU A 54 -7.56 -13.84 3.67
CA LEU A 54 -8.71 -13.05 4.11
C LEU A 54 -9.46 -13.71 5.29
N GLU A 55 -9.54 -15.04 5.33
CA GLU A 55 -10.18 -15.77 6.43
C GLU A 55 -9.36 -15.75 7.73
N SER A 56 -8.06 -15.47 7.64
CA SER A 56 -7.14 -15.37 8.79
C SER A 56 -7.10 -13.98 9.42
N LEU A 57 -7.91 -13.03 8.96
CA LEU A 57 -7.91 -11.65 9.47
C LEU A 57 -8.76 -11.46 10.72
N GLU A 58 -9.54 -12.48 11.15
CA GLU A 58 -10.42 -12.40 12.32
C GLU A 58 -9.72 -11.88 13.60
N PRO A 59 -8.49 -12.29 13.94
CA PRO A 59 -7.78 -11.76 15.12
C PRO A 59 -7.54 -10.27 15.09
N LEU A 60 -7.46 -9.64 13.90
CA LEU A 60 -7.29 -8.21 13.75
C LEU A 60 -8.50 -7.41 14.25
N GLN A 61 -9.68 -8.03 14.38
CA GLN A 61 -10.85 -7.37 14.95
C GLN A 61 -10.68 -7.01 16.44
N GLN A 62 -9.66 -7.56 17.10
CA GLN A 62 -9.37 -7.31 18.52
C GLN A 62 -8.39 -6.14 18.73
N VAL A 63 -7.88 -5.56 17.67
CA VAL A 63 -6.92 -4.45 17.71
C VAL A 63 -7.38 -3.30 16.82
N GLU A 64 -6.84 -2.13 17.06
CA GLU A 64 -7.08 -0.97 16.18
C GLU A 64 -6.37 -1.17 14.84
N ASN A 65 -7.07 -0.90 13.75
CA ASN A 65 -6.56 -1.11 12.40
C ASN A 65 -6.75 0.14 11.55
N LEU A 66 -5.75 0.41 10.71
CA LEU A 66 -5.80 1.42 9.68
C LEU A 66 -5.39 0.80 8.34
N VAL A 67 -6.28 0.86 7.37
CA VAL A 67 -6.05 0.40 6.00
C VAL A 67 -5.96 1.60 5.08
N ILE A 68 -4.88 1.67 4.31
CA ILE A 68 -4.60 2.78 3.40
C ILE A 68 -4.43 2.22 1.99
N THR A 69 -5.07 2.85 1.00
CA THR A 69 -4.91 2.51 -0.42
C THR A 69 -4.91 3.75 -1.30
N GLY A 70 -4.32 3.65 -2.48
CA GLY A 70 -4.45 4.65 -3.53
C GLY A 70 -5.64 4.32 -4.44
N GLU A 71 -6.46 5.32 -4.78
CA GLU A 71 -7.61 5.18 -5.67
C GLU A 71 -7.24 4.58 -7.05
N SER A 72 -6.05 4.94 -7.55
CA SER A 72 -5.52 4.51 -8.84
C SER A 72 -4.53 3.33 -8.75
N ASP A 73 -4.52 2.58 -7.64
CA ASP A 73 -3.65 1.42 -7.48
C ASP A 73 -4.03 0.32 -8.48
N ARG A 74 -3.11 0.03 -9.41
CA ARG A 74 -3.26 -1.00 -10.44
C ARG A 74 -2.53 -2.29 -10.12
N VAL A 75 -1.67 -2.28 -9.10
CA VAL A 75 -0.97 -3.48 -8.61
C VAL A 75 -1.87 -4.24 -7.65
N VAL A 76 -2.43 -3.52 -6.64
CA VAL A 76 -3.40 -4.05 -5.70
C VAL A 76 -4.63 -3.13 -5.72
N PRO A 77 -5.62 -3.40 -6.58
CA PRO A 77 -6.79 -2.54 -6.73
C PRO A 77 -7.53 -2.30 -5.41
N PRO A 78 -8.13 -1.11 -5.20
CA PRO A 78 -8.86 -0.75 -3.97
C PRO A 78 -9.87 -1.79 -3.49
N ALA A 79 -10.50 -2.51 -4.40
CA ALA A 79 -11.41 -3.62 -4.07
C ALA A 79 -10.77 -4.72 -3.19
N LYS A 80 -9.44 -4.87 -3.23
CA LYS A 80 -8.74 -5.80 -2.34
C LYS A 80 -8.65 -5.26 -0.91
N SER A 81 -8.47 -3.96 -0.75
CA SER A 81 -8.53 -3.29 0.55
C SER A 81 -9.94 -3.28 1.11
N GLU A 82 -10.97 -3.07 0.26
CA GLU A 82 -12.37 -3.18 0.64
C GLU A 82 -12.71 -4.57 1.19
N ALA A 83 -12.20 -5.64 0.57
CA ALA A 83 -12.37 -7.00 1.07
C ALA A 83 -11.73 -7.23 2.45
N ILE A 84 -10.65 -6.50 2.79
CA ILE A 84 -10.07 -6.51 4.15
C ILE A 84 -11.03 -5.81 5.12
N ILE A 85 -11.58 -4.66 4.75
CA ILE A 85 -12.54 -3.91 5.58
C ILE A 85 -13.80 -4.74 5.88
N GLU A 86 -14.30 -5.51 4.92
CA GLU A 86 -15.42 -6.41 5.13
C GLU A 86 -15.13 -7.48 6.21
N ARG A 87 -13.88 -7.90 6.36
CA ARG A 87 -13.43 -8.88 7.37
C ARG A 87 -13.04 -8.24 8.70
N VAL A 88 -12.68 -6.97 8.69
CA VAL A 88 -12.25 -6.19 9.86
C VAL A 88 -13.08 -4.91 9.95
N PRO A 89 -14.38 -5.00 10.27
CA PRO A 89 -15.34 -3.88 10.17
C PRO A 89 -15.06 -2.71 11.12
N GLY A 90 -14.13 -2.88 12.08
CA GLY A 90 -13.66 -1.79 12.96
C GLY A 90 -12.47 -1.01 12.42
N ALA A 91 -11.90 -1.40 11.29
CA ALA A 91 -10.73 -0.75 10.72
C ALA A 91 -11.07 0.64 10.15
N GLU A 92 -10.21 1.61 10.40
CA GLU A 92 -10.25 2.89 9.67
C GLU A 92 -9.79 2.64 8.22
N PHE A 93 -10.53 3.17 7.25
CA PHE A 93 -10.21 2.99 5.82
C PHE A 93 -10.04 4.34 5.14
N VAL A 94 -8.85 4.55 4.54
CA VAL A 94 -8.51 5.79 3.85
C VAL A 94 -8.06 5.51 2.43
N VAL A 95 -8.76 6.12 1.48
CA VAL A 95 -8.45 6.06 0.06
C VAL A 95 -7.87 7.40 -0.37
N PHE A 96 -6.64 7.40 -0.86
CA PHE A 96 -5.98 8.61 -1.37
C PHE A 96 -6.31 8.80 -2.86
N ALA A 97 -7.03 9.87 -3.15
CA ALA A 97 -7.36 10.24 -4.53
C ALA A 97 -6.10 10.46 -5.37
N GLU A 98 -6.16 10.10 -6.66
CA GLU A 98 -5.09 10.27 -7.65
C GLU A 98 -3.76 9.56 -7.31
N SER A 99 -3.72 8.75 -6.25
CA SER A 99 -2.54 8.00 -5.82
C SER A 99 -2.60 6.56 -6.28
N GLY A 100 -1.42 5.97 -6.56
CA GLY A 100 -1.27 4.59 -6.99
C GLY A 100 -0.82 3.68 -5.85
N HIS A 101 -0.10 2.63 -6.24
CA HIS A 101 0.42 1.62 -5.30
C HIS A 101 1.46 2.18 -4.31
N MET A 102 2.20 3.21 -4.73
CA MET A 102 3.24 3.83 -3.90
C MET A 102 2.70 4.99 -3.06
N VAL A 103 1.47 4.87 -2.54
CA VAL A 103 0.79 5.93 -1.78
C VAL A 103 1.66 6.52 -0.66
N THR A 104 2.44 5.71 0.04
CA THR A 104 3.36 6.15 1.10
C THR A 104 4.51 7.02 0.59
N ILE A 105 4.86 6.94 -0.68
CA ILE A 105 5.85 7.79 -1.34
C ILE A 105 5.17 9.01 -1.97
N GLU A 106 4.02 8.79 -2.60
CA GLU A 106 3.27 9.83 -3.33
C GLU A 106 2.69 10.87 -2.38
N ARG A 107 2.18 10.44 -1.23
CA ARG A 107 1.48 11.22 -0.21
C ARG A 107 2.15 11.14 1.15
N HIS A 108 3.49 11.10 1.18
CA HIS A 108 4.25 10.84 2.40
C HIS A 108 3.90 11.78 3.58
N LYS A 109 3.59 13.04 3.31
CA LYS A 109 3.21 13.99 4.38
C LYS A 109 1.84 13.64 4.97
N GLU A 110 0.85 13.50 4.11
CA GLU A 110 -0.53 13.17 4.50
C GLU A 110 -0.60 11.79 5.17
N VAL A 111 0.16 10.81 4.65
CA VAL A 111 0.25 9.48 5.28
C VAL A 111 0.90 9.56 6.66
N ASN A 112 1.98 10.33 6.83
CA ASN A 112 2.63 10.50 8.12
C ASN A 112 1.72 11.21 9.15
N GLU A 113 0.99 12.25 8.74
CA GLU A 113 0.02 12.93 9.57
C GLU A 113 -1.14 12.00 9.99
N LEU A 114 -1.64 11.20 9.04
CA LEU A 114 -2.67 10.20 9.29
C LEU A 114 -2.20 9.14 10.28
N LEU A 115 -0.98 8.61 10.11
CA LEU A 115 -0.39 7.62 11.01
C LEU A 115 -0.18 8.19 12.43
N ALA A 116 0.35 9.40 12.53
CA ALA A 116 0.53 10.06 13.82
C ALA A 116 -0.81 10.21 14.54
N GLY A 117 -1.81 10.78 13.87
CA GLY A 117 -3.14 10.94 14.44
C GLY A 117 -3.84 9.60 14.78
N PHE A 118 -3.59 8.55 14.01
CA PHE A 118 -4.09 7.21 14.34
C PHE A 118 -3.46 6.69 15.64
N VAL A 119 -2.14 6.80 15.77
CA VAL A 119 -1.41 6.36 16.97
C VAL A 119 -1.87 7.13 18.21
N ASP A 120 -2.01 8.46 18.11
CA ASP A 120 -2.48 9.31 19.22
C ASP A 120 -3.87 8.87 19.71
N ARG A 121 -4.82 8.63 18.78
CA ARG A 121 -6.15 8.14 19.13
C ARG A 121 -6.14 6.75 19.79
N VAL A 122 -5.23 5.87 19.36
CA VAL A 122 -5.08 4.55 19.99
C VAL A 122 -4.57 4.67 21.41
N ILE A 123 -3.56 5.51 21.64
CA ILE A 123 -3.01 5.76 22.98
C ILE A 123 -4.09 6.33 23.90
N GLU A 124 -4.82 7.37 23.48
CA GLU A 124 -5.91 7.96 24.28
C GLU A 124 -6.98 6.92 24.67
N ARG A 125 -7.35 6.02 23.75
CA ARG A 125 -8.32 4.95 24.04
C ARG A 125 -7.80 3.92 25.04
N LEU A 126 -6.51 3.63 25.02
CA LEU A 126 -5.89 2.69 25.96
C LEU A 126 -5.85 3.28 27.37
N ASP A 127 -5.45 4.55 27.50
CA ASP A 127 -5.39 5.25 28.79
C ASP A 127 -6.77 5.30 29.47
N HIS A 128 -7.85 5.50 28.69
CA HIS A 128 -9.23 5.51 29.22
C HIS A 128 -9.80 4.13 29.56
N ARG A 129 -9.11 3.03 29.22
CA ARG A 129 -9.54 1.66 29.60
C ARG A 129 -8.94 1.18 30.92
N GLU A 130 -7.93 1.89 31.43
CA GLU A 130 -7.28 1.57 32.71
C GLU A 130 -7.91 2.29 33.90
N ASP A 131 -8.81 3.27 33.67
CA ASP A 131 -9.63 3.95 34.65
C ASP A 131 -11.01 3.32 34.78
#